data_0aa58e518adb089c23b195eb5cc15054
#
_entry.id   0aa58e518adb089c23b195eb5cc15054
#
_cell.length_a   1.000
_cell.length_b   1.000
_cell.length_c   1.000
_cell.angle_alpha   90.00
_cell.angle_beta   90.00
_cell.angle_gamma   90.00
#
_symmetry.space_group_name_H-M   'P 1'
#
loop_
_entity.id
_entity.type
_entity.pdbx_description
1 polymer ?
#
loop_
_entity_poly.entity_id
_entity_poly.type
_entity_poly.pdbx_seq_one_letter_code
_entity_poly.pdbx_strand_id
1 'polypeptide(L)'
;MLRTLILLCFLLPFGATSQTLTAITYNIRFDNPADSADAWPLRRAQLAAQLRFYAPDVFGIQEGLHRQVEYLSEQLPAFQRVGGGRDDGKTAGEYSALYFLKARFGLLQSGTFWLSETPDVPSKGWDANLPRVCTYAHLYDSLAAKKIWVFNTHFDHIGVEARRRSAELILLKIKELNKENEPVILMGDFNSEPGEAPAVLLSRALMDTRTVSREASFGPEGTFNAFKFHEPVKRLIDYIFVSENGLRVRQHAVLSDSKNCHYPSDHLPVLARMEY
;
A
#
# COMPACT_ATOMS: atom_id res chain seq x y z
N MET A 1 44.22 -25.38 -51.02
CA MET A 1 44.05 -24.11 -50.26
C MET A 1 42.71 -24.14 -49.53
N LEU A 2 42.74 -24.50 -48.23
CA LEU A 2 41.56 -24.64 -47.38
C LEU A 2 41.28 -23.25 -46.74
N ARG A 3 40.14 -22.60 -47.07
CA ARG A 3 39.71 -21.34 -46.45
C ARG A 3 38.94 -21.65 -45.18
N THR A 4 39.56 -21.40 -44.04
CA THR A 4 38.90 -21.46 -42.73
C THR A 4 37.94 -20.29 -42.56
N LEU A 5 36.65 -20.55 -42.48
CA LEU A 5 35.61 -19.58 -42.20
C LEU A 5 35.52 -19.42 -40.66
N ILE A 6 36.00 -18.27 -40.16
CA ILE A 6 35.86 -17.94 -38.73
C ILE A 6 34.45 -17.34 -38.54
N LEU A 7 33.55 -18.09 -37.88
CA LEU A 7 32.21 -17.64 -37.49
C LEU A 7 32.33 -16.81 -36.20
N LEU A 8 32.25 -15.49 -36.32
CA LEU A 8 32.28 -14.58 -35.19
C LEU A 8 30.88 -14.53 -34.58
N CYS A 9 30.61 -15.29 -33.49
CA CYS A 9 29.38 -15.19 -32.72
C CYS A 9 29.40 -13.89 -31.91
N PHE A 10 28.64 -12.88 -32.35
CA PHE A 10 28.31 -11.71 -31.56
C PHE A 10 27.37 -12.10 -30.40
N LEU A 11 27.92 -12.28 -29.21
CA LEU A 11 27.14 -12.29 -27.98
C LEU A 11 26.63 -10.87 -27.71
N LEU A 12 25.40 -10.58 -28.14
CA LEU A 12 24.71 -9.39 -27.70
C LEU A 12 24.50 -9.51 -26.18
N PRO A 13 24.91 -8.50 -25.38
CA PRO A 13 24.61 -8.52 -23.96
C PRO A 13 23.09 -8.44 -23.83
N PHE A 14 22.46 -9.52 -23.33
CA PHE A 14 21.10 -9.45 -22.80
C PHE A 14 21.16 -8.53 -21.59
N GLY A 15 20.91 -7.25 -21.78
CA GLY A 15 20.66 -6.35 -20.68
C GLY A 15 19.44 -6.88 -19.91
N ALA A 16 19.68 -7.43 -18.72
CA ALA A 16 18.59 -7.78 -17.81
C ALA A 16 17.81 -6.49 -17.52
N THR A 17 16.66 -6.31 -18.16
CA THR A 17 15.75 -5.21 -17.83
C THR A 17 15.26 -5.47 -16.41
N SER A 18 15.67 -4.63 -15.47
CA SER A 18 15.15 -4.67 -14.10
C SER A 18 13.63 -4.59 -14.13
N GLN A 19 12.96 -5.57 -13.53
CA GLN A 19 11.51 -5.61 -13.50
C GLN A 19 10.99 -4.56 -12.53
N THR A 20 10.22 -3.61 -13.04
CA THR A 20 9.59 -2.55 -12.22
C THR A 20 8.35 -3.09 -11.53
N LEU A 21 8.17 -2.73 -10.26
CA LEU A 21 7.00 -2.98 -9.45
C LEU A 21 6.44 -1.65 -8.96
N THR A 22 5.16 -1.38 -9.23
CA THR A 22 4.46 -0.17 -8.80
C THR A 22 3.50 -0.52 -7.69
N ALA A 23 3.67 0.12 -6.51
CA ALA A 23 2.75 0.01 -5.38
C ALA A 23 2.04 1.34 -5.12
N ILE A 24 0.78 1.28 -4.69
CA ILE A 24 0.01 2.44 -4.22
C ILE A 24 -0.62 2.12 -2.87
N THR A 25 -0.58 3.05 -1.92
CA THR A 25 -1.46 3.06 -0.75
C THR A 25 -2.45 4.21 -0.87
N TYR A 26 -3.71 3.95 -0.50
CA TYR A 26 -4.77 4.93 -0.66
C TYR A 26 -5.87 4.77 0.41
N ASN A 27 -5.90 5.65 1.39
CA ASN A 27 -7.09 5.80 2.22
C ASN A 27 -8.20 6.40 1.34
N ILE A 28 -9.25 5.60 1.10
CA ILE A 28 -10.32 5.98 0.17
C ILE A 28 -11.48 6.73 0.83
N ARG A 29 -11.37 7.05 2.10
CA ARG A 29 -12.43 7.61 2.95
C ARG A 29 -13.69 6.74 2.93
N PHE A 30 -14.17 6.30 4.08
CA PHE A 30 -15.39 5.53 4.16
C PHE A 30 -16.60 6.32 3.62
N ASP A 31 -17.63 5.60 3.18
CA ASP A 31 -18.83 6.21 2.65
C ASP A 31 -19.65 6.85 3.78
N ASN A 32 -19.40 8.13 4.00
CA ASN A 32 -20.07 8.96 5.00
C ASN A 32 -21.00 9.95 4.30
N PRO A 33 -22.33 9.85 4.50
CA PRO A 33 -23.27 10.81 3.92
C PRO A 33 -23.04 12.27 4.36
N ALA A 34 -22.41 12.48 5.51
CA ALA A 34 -22.07 13.81 6.01
C ALA A 34 -20.97 14.52 5.20
N ASP A 35 -20.23 13.80 4.36
CA ASP A 35 -19.20 14.38 3.47
C ASP A 35 -19.82 15.21 2.33
N SER A 36 -21.15 15.27 2.22
CA SER A 36 -21.89 16.21 1.34
C SER A 36 -21.44 16.17 -0.12
N ALA A 37 -20.78 17.24 -0.61
CA ALA A 37 -20.26 17.32 -1.98
C ALA A 37 -19.15 16.31 -2.29
N ASP A 38 -18.47 15.79 -1.26
CA ASP A 38 -17.40 14.81 -1.34
C ASP A 38 -17.88 13.40 -0.94
N ALA A 39 -19.22 13.16 -0.85
CA ALA A 39 -19.77 11.85 -0.55
C ALA A 39 -19.37 10.79 -1.59
N TRP A 40 -19.19 9.55 -1.14
CA TRP A 40 -18.69 8.44 -1.95
C TRP A 40 -19.33 8.30 -3.34
N PRO A 41 -20.67 8.36 -3.53
CA PRO A 41 -21.28 8.23 -4.84
C PRO A 41 -20.77 9.26 -5.87
N LEU A 42 -20.35 10.44 -5.43
CA LEU A 42 -19.90 11.53 -6.30
C LEU A 42 -18.42 11.39 -6.72
N ARG A 43 -17.58 10.75 -5.88
CA ARG A 43 -16.12 10.65 -6.09
C ARG A 43 -15.63 9.26 -6.52
N ARG A 44 -16.43 8.20 -6.33
CA ARG A 44 -16.03 6.80 -6.57
C ARG A 44 -15.53 6.53 -7.99
N ALA A 45 -16.19 7.12 -9.00
CA ALA A 45 -15.81 6.91 -10.40
C ALA A 45 -14.44 7.52 -10.72
N GLN A 46 -14.14 8.70 -10.16
CA GLN A 46 -12.85 9.36 -10.32
C GLN A 46 -11.75 8.58 -9.59
N LEU A 47 -12.01 8.10 -8.37
CA LEU A 47 -11.08 7.27 -7.61
C LEU A 47 -10.70 5.99 -8.38
N ALA A 48 -11.69 5.27 -8.91
CA ALA A 48 -11.45 4.08 -9.73
C ALA A 48 -10.70 4.42 -11.03
N ALA A 49 -11.00 5.58 -11.65
CA ALA A 49 -10.30 6.05 -12.84
C ALA A 49 -8.83 6.39 -12.55
N GLN A 50 -8.54 6.99 -11.39
CA GLN A 50 -7.17 7.29 -10.94
C GLN A 50 -6.36 5.99 -10.77
N LEU A 51 -6.90 4.98 -10.09
CA LEU A 51 -6.25 3.67 -9.95
C LEU A 51 -6.01 3.00 -11.30
N ARG A 52 -6.96 3.07 -12.25
CA ARG A 52 -6.76 2.55 -13.62
C ARG A 52 -5.67 3.31 -14.37
N PHE A 53 -5.61 4.63 -14.24
CA PHE A 53 -4.62 5.46 -14.94
C PHE A 53 -3.19 5.18 -14.47
N TYR A 54 -2.97 5.12 -13.15
CA TYR A 54 -1.65 4.85 -12.60
C TYR A 54 -1.25 3.38 -12.68
N ALA A 55 -2.21 2.48 -12.91
CA ALA A 55 -2.04 1.06 -13.19
C ALA A 55 -1.02 0.38 -12.24
N PRO A 56 -1.22 0.43 -10.91
CA PRO A 56 -0.31 -0.21 -9.98
C PRO A 56 -0.31 -1.73 -10.17
N ASP A 57 0.79 -2.37 -9.83
CA ASP A 57 0.88 -3.84 -9.79
C ASP A 57 0.21 -4.38 -8.52
N VAL A 58 0.34 -3.64 -7.43
CA VAL A 58 -0.26 -3.91 -6.12
C VAL A 58 -0.72 -2.61 -5.47
N PHE A 59 -1.87 -2.62 -4.81
CA PHE A 59 -2.30 -1.46 -4.01
C PHE A 59 -3.06 -1.87 -2.76
N GLY A 60 -2.90 -1.06 -1.71
CA GLY A 60 -3.65 -1.16 -0.46
C GLY A 60 -4.65 -0.02 -0.35
N ILE A 61 -5.85 -0.32 0.15
CA ILE A 61 -6.83 0.69 0.51
C ILE A 61 -7.13 0.65 2.01
N GLN A 62 -7.53 1.80 2.57
CA GLN A 62 -7.98 1.93 3.95
C GLN A 62 -9.37 2.57 3.97
N GLU A 63 -10.11 2.39 5.06
CA GLU A 63 -11.48 2.88 5.29
C GLU A 63 -12.57 2.31 4.36
N GLY A 64 -12.26 1.44 3.44
CA GLY A 64 -13.26 0.89 2.53
C GLY A 64 -14.34 0.09 3.28
N LEU A 65 -15.59 0.53 3.25
CA LEU A 65 -16.73 -0.30 3.66
C LEU A 65 -17.00 -1.39 2.61
N HIS A 66 -17.66 -2.48 2.98
CA HIS A 66 -17.91 -3.62 2.09
C HIS A 66 -18.43 -3.18 0.70
N ARG A 67 -19.45 -2.32 0.64
CA ARG A 67 -19.99 -1.80 -0.62
C ARG A 67 -19.00 -1.01 -1.48
N GLN A 68 -18.03 -0.32 -0.84
CA GLN A 68 -16.98 0.41 -1.55
C GLN A 68 -15.93 -0.55 -2.13
N VAL A 69 -15.58 -1.56 -1.35
CA VAL A 69 -14.66 -2.62 -1.75
C VAL A 69 -15.21 -3.44 -2.91
N GLU A 70 -16.50 -3.80 -2.87
CA GLU A 70 -17.17 -4.49 -3.99
C GLU A 70 -17.20 -3.62 -5.25
N TYR A 71 -17.58 -2.33 -5.13
CA TYR A 71 -17.53 -1.40 -6.24
C TYR A 71 -16.14 -1.34 -6.89
N LEU A 72 -15.07 -1.24 -6.09
CA LEU A 72 -13.71 -1.22 -6.64
C LEU A 72 -13.34 -2.54 -7.31
N SER A 73 -13.76 -3.69 -6.75
CA SER A 73 -13.52 -5.00 -7.35
C SER A 73 -14.22 -5.15 -8.71
N GLU A 74 -15.43 -4.61 -8.85
CA GLU A 74 -16.17 -4.57 -10.12
C GLU A 74 -15.49 -3.64 -11.15
N GLN A 75 -15.02 -2.46 -10.70
CA GLN A 75 -14.37 -1.48 -11.57
C GLN A 75 -12.94 -1.86 -11.98
N LEU A 76 -12.29 -2.77 -11.23
CA LEU A 76 -10.90 -3.19 -11.41
C LEU A 76 -10.80 -4.73 -11.54
N PRO A 77 -11.45 -5.35 -12.53
CA PRO A 77 -11.56 -6.82 -12.64
C PRO A 77 -10.22 -7.53 -12.89
N ALA A 78 -9.18 -6.79 -13.31
CA ALA A 78 -7.84 -7.33 -13.49
C ALA A 78 -7.13 -7.65 -12.16
N PHE A 79 -7.64 -7.14 -11.03
CA PHE A 79 -7.06 -7.35 -9.73
C PHE A 79 -7.77 -8.46 -8.96
N GLN A 80 -6.99 -9.19 -8.16
CA GLN A 80 -7.49 -10.04 -7.08
C GLN A 80 -7.39 -9.24 -5.78
N ARG A 81 -8.37 -9.43 -4.89
CA ARG A 81 -8.43 -8.80 -3.58
C ARG A 81 -8.29 -9.83 -2.47
N VAL A 82 -7.64 -9.40 -1.37
CA VAL A 82 -7.63 -10.09 -0.07
C VAL A 82 -7.91 -9.10 1.06
N GLY A 83 -8.35 -9.60 2.20
CA GLY A 83 -8.73 -8.82 3.39
C GLY A 83 -10.22 -8.85 3.67
N GLY A 84 -10.58 -8.70 4.92
CA GLY A 84 -11.95 -8.63 5.44
C GLY A 84 -12.19 -7.37 6.26
N GLY A 85 -13.46 -7.13 6.64
CA GLY A 85 -13.85 -6.02 7.50
C GLY A 85 -13.32 -6.20 8.92
N ARG A 86 -12.92 -5.10 9.55
CA ARG A 86 -12.24 -5.10 10.86
C ARG A 86 -13.10 -5.56 12.03
N ASP A 87 -14.44 -5.51 11.90
CA ASP A 87 -15.34 -5.82 13.02
C ASP A 87 -15.64 -7.31 13.15
N ASP A 88 -15.58 -8.08 12.06
CA ASP A 88 -15.89 -9.50 12.05
C ASP A 88 -14.92 -10.39 11.27
N GLY A 89 -13.93 -9.77 10.62
CA GLY A 89 -13.00 -10.45 9.71
C GLY A 89 -13.63 -10.88 8.38
N LYS A 90 -14.86 -10.47 8.09
CA LYS A 90 -15.62 -10.82 6.89
C LYS A 90 -16.11 -9.58 6.16
N THR A 91 -17.30 -9.08 6.48
CA THR A 91 -17.94 -7.97 5.75
C THR A 91 -18.27 -6.75 6.60
N ALA A 92 -18.18 -6.85 7.93
CA ALA A 92 -18.51 -5.78 8.84
C ALA A 92 -17.31 -4.88 9.13
N GLY A 93 -17.56 -3.56 9.17
CA GLY A 93 -16.55 -2.54 9.43
C GLY A 93 -15.71 -2.17 8.21
N GLU A 94 -14.73 -1.32 8.43
CA GLU A 94 -13.80 -0.86 7.40
C GLU A 94 -12.75 -1.93 7.09
N TYR A 95 -12.31 -1.95 5.83
CA TYR A 95 -11.26 -2.84 5.35
C TYR A 95 -9.91 -2.11 5.28
N SER A 96 -8.85 -2.85 5.53
CA SER A 96 -7.50 -2.56 5.03
C SER A 96 -7.17 -3.57 3.94
N ALA A 97 -7.85 -3.48 2.78
CA ALA A 97 -7.76 -4.48 1.73
C ALA A 97 -6.52 -4.31 0.86
N LEU A 98 -5.99 -5.45 0.37
CA LEU A 98 -4.92 -5.51 -0.62
C LEU A 98 -5.47 -5.99 -1.96
N TYR A 99 -5.01 -5.36 -3.04
CA TYR A 99 -5.29 -5.71 -4.42
C TYR A 99 -3.98 -5.94 -5.16
N PHE A 100 -3.93 -6.96 -6.02
CA PHE A 100 -2.78 -7.28 -6.86
C PHE A 100 -3.21 -7.79 -8.23
N LEU A 101 -2.41 -7.52 -9.27
CA LEU A 101 -2.70 -7.94 -10.64
C LEU A 101 -2.69 -9.47 -10.77
N LYS A 102 -3.83 -10.06 -11.18
CA LYS A 102 -3.99 -11.51 -11.42
C LYS A 102 -3.02 -12.05 -12.47
N ALA A 103 -2.73 -11.25 -13.49
CA ALA A 103 -1.84 -11.67 -14.57
C ALA A 103 -0.35 -11.71 -14.19
N ARG A 104 0.02 -11.03 -13.08
CA ARG A 104 1.40 -10.93 -12.61
C ARG A 104 1.67 -11.79 -11.39
N PHE A 105 0.73 -11.82 -10.46
CA PHE A 105 0.96 -12.43 -9.15
C PHE A 105 0.17 -13.69 -8.90
N GLY A 106 0.87 -14.74 -8.47
CA GLY A 106 0.26 -15.91 -7.84
C GLY A 106 0.17 -15.69 -6.32
N LEU A 107 -1.01 -15.85 -5.74
CA LEU A 107 -1.22 -15.79 -4.29
C LEU A 107 -0.72 -17.10 -3.64
N LEU A 108 0.26 -17.00 -2.76
CA LEU A 108 0.81 -18.13 -1.99
C LEU A 108 0.13 -18.24 -0.62
N GLN A 109 -0.06 -17.11 0.06
CA GLN A 109 -0.69 -17.02 1.37
C GLN A 109 -1.30 -15.63 1.56
N SER A 110 -2.37 -15.52 2.34
CA SER A 110 -2.92 -14.25 2.80
C SER A 110 -3.60 -14.41 4.14
N GLY A 111 -3.76 -13.30 4.85
CA GLY A 111 -4.49 -13.24 6.10
C GLY A 111 -4.71 -11.82 6.57
N THR A 112 -5.49 -11.69 7.62
CA THR A 112 -5.73 -10.43 8.33
C THR A 112 -5.58 -10.71 9.82
N PHE A 113 -4.87 -9.83 10.53
CA PHE A 113 -4.75 -9.89 11.98
C PHE A 113 -5.11 -8.53 12.59
N TRP A 114 -5.62 -8.57 13.82
CA TRP A 114 -6.01 -7.38 14.56
C TRP A 114 -4.81 -6.76 15.25
N LEU A 115 -4.75 -5.44 15.24
CA LEU A 115 -3.74 -4.66 15.95
C LEU A 115 -4.14 -4.53 17.42
N SER A 116 -3.95 -5.62 18.15
CA SER A 116 -4.35 -5.77 19.55
C SER A 116 -3.51 -6.82 20.27
N GLU A 117 -3.75 -7.00 21.54
CA GLU A 117 -3.18 -8.08 22.38
C GLU A 117 -3.67 -9.47 21.95
N THR A 118 -4.76 -9.55 21.19
CA THR A 118 -5.36 -10.80 20.67
C THR A 118 -5.49 -10.72 19.14
N PRO A 119 -4.38 -10.81 18.39
CA PRO A 119 -4.34 -10.49 16.95
C PRO A 119 -5.12 -11.49 16.08
N ASP A 120 -5.44 -12.66 16.57
CA ASP A 120 -6.07 -13.72 15.78
C ASP A 120 -7.61 -13.68 15.81
N VAL A 121 -8.20 -12.74 16.57
CA VAL A 121 -9.66 -12.58 16.70
C VAL A 121 -10.06 -11.10 16.63
N PRO A 122 -11.28 -10.79 16.17
CA PRO A 122 -11.79 -9.42 16.18
C PRO A 122 -11.67 -8.77 17.55
N SER A 123 -10.85 -7.73 17.64
CA SER A 123 -10.54 -7.08 18.92
C SER A 123 -10.05 -5.66 18.72
N LYS A 124 -10.17 -4.89 19.80
CA LYS A 124 -9.64 -3.53 19.91
C LYS A 124 -8.43 -3.55 20.85
N GLY A 125 -7.29 -3.07 20.41
CA GLY A 125 -6.04 -3.13 21.17
C GLY A 125 -5.74 -1.86 21.96
N TRP A 126 -5.15 -2.02 23.13
CA TRP A 126 -4.61 -0.96 23.99
C TRP A 126 -5.59 0.20 24.19
N ASP A 127 -5.16 1.44 23.90
CA ASP A 127 -5.97 2.67 23.99
C ASP A 127 -6.66 3.03 22.65
N ALA A 128 -6.74 2.11 21.68
CA ALA A 128 -7.39 2.36 20.41
C ALA A 128 -8.86 2.75 20.57
N ASN A 129 -9.33 3.69 19.75
CA ASN A 129 -10.75 4.04 19.71
C ASN A 129 -11.58 2.98 18.98
N LEU A 130 -11.01 2.38 17.95
CA LEU A 130 -11.68 1.41 17.06
C LEU A 130 -10.79 0.16 16.83
N PRO A 131 -11.38 -1.00 16.51
CA PRO A 131 -10.60 -2.12 16.01
C PRO A 131 -9.77 -1.72 14.79
N ARG A 132 -8.52 -2.15 14.72
CA ARG A 132 -7.62 -1.91 13.60
C ARG A 132 -7.02 -3.23 13.13
N VAL A 133 -6.77 -3.32 11.83
CA VAL A 133 -6.26 -4.56 11.22
C VAL A 133 -5.09 -4.28 10.31
N CYS A 134 -4.27 -5.32 10.14
CA CYS A 134 -3.29 -5.40 9.08
C CYS A 134 -3.60 -6.63 8.22
N THR A 135 -3.79 -6.41 6.93
CA THR A 135 -3.95 -7.48 5.93
C THR A 135 -2.62 -7.72 5.24
N TYR A 136 -2.28 -8.99 5.00
CA TYR A 136 -1.07 -9.36 4.29
C TYR A 136 -1.34 -10.32 3.13
N ALA A 137 -0.45 -10.29 2.14
CA ALA A 137 -0.37 -11.24 1.05
C ALA A 137 1.08 -11.64 0.81
N HIS A 138 1.33 -12.95 0.70
CA HIS A 138 2.56 -13.52 0.17
C HIS A 138 2.33 -13.84 -1.30
N LEU A 139 3.05 -13.18 -2.18
CA LEU A 139 2.84 -13.21 -3.62
C LEU A 139 4.07 -13.76 -4.34
N TYR A 140 3.83 -14.55 -5.40
CA TYR A 140 4.85 -14.91 -6.37
C TYR A 140 4.72 -14.00 -7.59
N ASP A 141 5.72 -13.15 -7.83
CA ASP A 141 5.81 -12.30 -9.03
C ASP A 141 6.37 -13.12 -10.20
N SER A 142 5.51 -13.46 -11.15
CA SER A 142 5.87 -14.29 -12.31
C SER A 142 6.80 -13.57 -13.29
N LEU A 143 6.78 -12.23 -13.33
CA LEU A 143 7.65 -11.44 -14.22
C LEU A 143 9.09 -11.38 -13.68
N ALA A 144 9.24 -11.26 -12.36
CA ALA A 144 10.56 -11.21 -11.71
C ALA A 144 11.05 -12.59 -11.26
N ALA A 145 10.20 -13.62 -11.29
CA ALA A 145 10.44 -14.95 -10.71
C ALA A 145 10.87 -14.85 -9.23
N LYS A 146 10.20 -13.97 -8.46
CA LYS A 146 10.51 -13.70 -7.04
C LYS A 146 9.26 -13.76 -6.20
N LYS A 147 9.44 -14.04 -4.92
CA LYS A 147 8.37 -13.91 -3.92
C LYS A 147 8.49 -12.59 -3.18
N ILE A 148 7.36 -12.06 -2.72
CA ILE A 148 7.28 -10.80 -2.00
C ILE A 148 6.15 -10.83 -0.98
N TRP A 149 6.38 -10.24 0.18
CA TRP A 149 5.37 -10.00 1.20
C TRP A 149 4.84 -8.58 1.09
N VAL A 150 3.52 -8.44 1.09
CA VAL A 150 2.85 -7.13 1.07
C VAL A 150 1.92 -7.04 2.26
N PHE A 151 2.03 -5.96 3.02
CA PHE A 151 1.20 -5.67 4.20
C PHE A 151 0.50 -4.33 3.99
N ASN A 152 -0.78 -4.26 4.38
CA ASN A 152 -1.58 -3.03 4.34
C ASN A 152 -2.33 -2.83 5.65
N THR A 153 -2.27 -1.62 6.20
CA THR A 153 -2.82 -1.33 7.52
C THR A 153 -3.46 0.05 7.60
N HIS A 154 -4.29 0.25 8.64
CA HIS A 154 -4.78 1.56 9.06
C HIS A 154 -4.70 1.66 10.58
N PHE A 155 -3.83 2.52 11.09
CA PHE A 155 -3.62 2.70 12.53
C PHE A 155 -4.75 3.52 13.18
N ASP A 156 -4.84 3.44 14.49
CA ASP A 156 -5.85 4.21 15.22
C ASP A 156 -5.54 5.71 15.20
N HIS A 157 -6.58 6.52 15.01
CA HIS A 157 -6.44 7.96 14.87
C HIS A 157 -6.37 8.72 16.21
N ILE A 158 -6.70 8.03 17.34
CA ILE A 158 -6.70 8.61 18.69
C ILE A 158 -5.62 7.96 19.57
N GLY A 159 -5.62 6.63 19.67
CA GLY A 159 -4.77 5.87 20.58
C GLY A 159 -3.28 5.98 20.28
N VAL A 160 -2.54 6.71 21.09
CA VAL A 160 -1.08 6.91 20.91
C VAL A 160 -0.31 5.62 21.17
N GLU A 161 -0.63 4.93 22.28
CA GLU A 161 -0.02 3.64 22.60
C GLU A 161 -0.43 2.56 21.60
N ALA A 162 -1.69 2.57 21.16
CA ALA A 162 -2.17 1.65 20.13
C ALA A 162 -1.38 1.80 18.83
N ARG A 163 -1.08 3.01 18.36
CA ARG A 163 -0.25 3.22 17.17
C ARG A 163 1.16 2.69 17.36
N ARG A 164 1.79 2.98 18.49
CA ARG A 164 3.15 2.51 18.80
C ARG A 164 3.22 0.99 18.84
N ARG A 165 2.30 0.35 19.59
CA ARG A 165 2.20 -1.11 19.71
C ARG A 165 1.82 -1.79 18.39
N SER A 166 0.99 -1.16 17.58
CA SER A 166 0.65 -1.65 16.25
C SER A 166 1.89 -1.76 15.35
N ALA A 167 2.77 -0.75 15.39
CA ALA A 167 4.03 -0.80 14.65
C ALA A 167 4.93 -1.97 15.13
N GLU A 168 5.08 -2.15 16.46
CA GLU A 168 5.83 -3.26 17.04
C GLU A 168 5.23 -4.62 16.63
N LEU A 169 3.91 -4.78 16.71
CA LEU A 169 3.23 -6.01 16.36
C LEU A 169 3.39 -6.35 14.86
N ILE A 170 3.26 -5.37 13.97
CA ILE A 170 3.46 -5.60 12.53
C ILE A 170 4.89 -6.07 12.25
N LEU A 171 5.91 -5.43 12.84
CA LEU A 171 7.30 -5.86 12.68
C LEU A 171 7.53 -7.27 13.22
N LEU A 172 6.90 -7.63 14.34
CA LEU A 172 6.94 -9.00 14.87
C LEU A 172 6.28 -9.99 13.89
N LYS A 173 5.08 -9.66 13.36
CA LYS A 173 4.36 -10.51 12.39
C LYS A 173 5.13 -10.66 11.07
N ILE A 174 5.77 -9.60 10.58
CA ILE A 174 6.67 -9.69 9.42
C ILE A 174 7.78 -10.71 9.69
N LYS A 175 8.44 -10.65 10.84
CA LYS A 175 9.51 -11.60 11.23
C LYS A 175 8.99 -13.03 11.42
N GLU A 176 7.76 -13.18 11.95
CA GLU A 176 7.13 -14.50 12.13
C GLU A 176 6.77 -15.16 10.80
N LEU A 177 6.24 -14.39 9.85
CA LEU A 177 5.75 -14.89 8.57
C LEU A 177 6.88 -15.06 7.54
N ASN A 178 7.78 -14.09 7.43
CA ASN A 178 8.85 -14.03 6.44
C ASN A 178 10.13 -14.72 6.92
N LYS A 179 10.11 -16.06 7.01
CA LYS A 179 11.27 -16.86 7.45
C LYS A 179 12.41 -16.89 6.44
N GLU A 180 12.08 -16.74 5.16
CA GLU A 180 13.03 -16.80 4.05
C GLU A 180 13.68 -15.44 3.77
N ASN A 181 13.39 -14.42 4.58
CA ASN A 181 13.90 -13.06 4.40
C ASN A 181 13.67 -12.52 2.97
N GLU A 182 12.47 -12.76 2.44
CA GLU A 182 12.03 -12.24 1.14
C GLU A 182 11.72 -10.74 1.21
N PRO A 183 11.69 -10.02 0.07
CA PRO A 183 11.32 -8.61 0.05
C PRO A 183 9.96 -8.34 0.68
N VAL A 184 9.85 -7.20 1.39
CA VAL A 184 8.63 -6.77 2.08
C VAL A 184 8.23 -5.38 1.60
N ILE A 185 6.93 -5.18 1.36
CA ILE A 185 6.28 -3.88 1.25
C ILE A 185 5.29 -3.77 2.41
N LEU A 186 5.40 -2.74 3.22
CA LEU A 186 4.43 -2.36 4.23
C LEU A 186 3.86 -0.99 3.84
N MET A 187 2.55 -0.92 3.65
CA MET A 187 1.88 0.31 3.25
C MET A 187 0.63 0.58 4.09
N GLY A 188 0.16 1.82 4.09
CA GLY A 188 -1.08 2.16 4.79
C GLY A 188 -1.17 3.60 5.24
N ASP A 189 -2.26 3.88 5.97
CA ASP A 189 -2.45 5.06 6.79
C ASP A 189 -2.03 4.73 8.23
N PHE A 190 -0.93 5.34 8.64
CA PHE A 190 -0.35 5.09 9.98
C PHE A 190 -0.83 6.10 11.02
N ASN A 191 -1.65 7.08 10.63
CA ASN A 191 -2.11 8.16 11.52
C ASN A 191 -0.99 8.77 12.38
N SER A 192 0.23 8.80 11.84
CA SER A 192 1.45 9.22 12.53
C SER A 192 2.32 10.05 11.59
N GLU A 193 2.72 11.22 12.04
CA GLU A 193 3.62 12.09 11.28
C GLU A 193 5.10 11.64 11.43
N PRO A 194 5.98 12.04 10.50
CA PRO A 194 7.42 11.80 10.64
C PRO A 194 7.94 12.34 12.00
N GLY A 195 8.67 11.53 12.75
CA GLY A 195 9.14 11.89 14.08
C GLY A 195 8.28 11.37 15.24
N GLU A 196 7.02 10.99 15.00
CA GLU A 196 6.23 10.26 15.99
C GLU A 196 6.70 8.80 16.13
N ALA A 197 6.50 8.23 17.33
CA ALA A 197 7.06 6.93 17.68
C ALA A 197 6.77 5.80 16.68
N PRO A 198 5.54 5.64 16.14
CA PRO A 198 5.26 4.59 15.15
C PRO A 198 6.09 4.75 13.87
N ALA A 199 6.12 5.96 13.29
CA ALA A 199 6.88 6.24 12.07
C ALA A 199 8.39 6.04 12.28
N VAL A 200 8.92 6.47 13.43
CA VAL A 200 10.32 6.27 13.80
C VAL A 200 10.67 4.79 13.96
N LEU A 201 9.81 4.00 14.61
CA LEU A 201 10.01 2.54 14.77
C LEU A 201 10.06 1.84 13.41
N LEU A 202 9.10 2.15 12.53
CA LEU A 202 9.04 1.55 11.21
C LEU A 202 10.23 1.97 10.33
N SER A 203 10.63 3.25 10.35
CA SER A 203 11.79 3.76 9.59
C SER A 203 13.14 3.22 10.06
N ARG A 204 13.23 2.68 11.29
CA ARG A 204 14.44 1.99 11.78
C ARG A 204 14.54 0.55 11.29
N ALA A 205 13.42 -0.08 10.99
CA ALA A 205 13.34 -1.48 10.59
C ALA A 205 13.16 -1.66 9.08
N LEU A 206 12.55 -0.68 8.42
CA LEU A 206 12.23 -0.65 7.00
C LEU A 206 12.63 0.71 6.41
N MET A 207 12.80 0.78 5.11
CA MET A 207 13.11 2.02 4.40
C MET A 207 11.83 2.72 3.98
N ASP A 208 11.64 3.97 4.37
CA ASP A 208 10.59 4.84 3.84
C ASP A 208 10.90 5.19 2.37
N THR A 209 10.00 4.82 1.46
CA THR A 209 10.19 5.03 0.02
C THR A 209 10.38 6.49 -0.36
N ARG A 210 9.84 7.43 0.44
CA ARG A 210 10.04 8.86 0.24
C ARG A 210 11.50 9.29 0.45
N THR A 211 12.16 8.72 1.46
CA THR A 211 13.51 9.11 1.86
C THR A 211 14.60 8.41 1.07
N VAL A 212 14.33 7.19 0.57
CA VAL A 212 15.29 6.36 -0.17
C VAL A 212 15.07 6.35 -1.67
N SER A 213 14.09 7.10 -2.16
CA SER A 213 13.82 7.23 -3.59
C SER A 213 15.04 7.81 -4.32
N ARG A 214 15.44 7.15 -5.42
CA ARG A 214 16.54 7.60 -6.27
C ARG A 214 16.26 8.97 -6.92
N GLU A 215 15.02 9.17 -7.36
CA GLU A 215 14.53 10.44 -7.87
C GLU A 215 13.90 11.25 -6.75
N ALA A 216 13.93 12.57 -6.83
CA ALA A 216 13.26 13.43 -5.87
C ALA A 216 11.75 13.09 -5.80
N SER A 217 11.20 13.05 -4.58
CA SER A 217 9.78 12.82 -4.40
C SER A 217 8.94 13.87 -5.13
N PHE A 218 7.89 13.43 -5.81
CA PHE A 218 7.00 14.30 -6.57
C PHE A 218 5.66 14.49 -5.83
N GLY A 219 5.07 15.70 -5.96
CA GLY A 219 3.76 16.02 -5.39
C GLY A 219 3.83 16.76 -4.05
N PRO A 220 2.71 16.86 -3.33
CA PRO A 220 2.62 17.55 -2.04
C PRO A 220 3.52 16.95 -0.95
N GLU A 221 3.80 17.76 0.09
CA GLU A 221 4.57 17.31 1.26
C GLU A 221 3.79 16.32 2.13
N GLY A 222 2.48 16.55 2.29
CA GLY A 222 1.58 15.72 3.07
C GLY A 222 0.66 14.86 2.22
N THR A 223 -0.10 14.00 2.89
CA THR A 223 -1.05 13.07 2.26
C THR A 223 -2.49 13.32 2.68
N PHE A 224 -2.75 13.92 3.86
CA PHE A 224 -4.08 14.20 4.37
C PHE A 224 -4.51 15.63 4.03
N ASN A 225 -5.58 15.78 3.23
CA ASN A 225 -6.13 17.05 2.74
C ASN A 225 -7.48 17.45 3.37
N ALA A 226 -8.18 16.51 4.03
CA ALA A 226 -9.50 16.72 4.63
C ALA A 226 -10.53 17.33 3.66
N PHE A 227 -10.46 16.99 2.36
CA PHE A 227 -11.23 17.59 1.25
C PHE A 227 -11.03 19.10 1.04
N LYS A 228 -10.01 19.70 1.66
CA LYS A 228 -9.73 21.14 1.58
C LYS A 228 -8.86 21.46 0.36
N PHE A 229 -9.45 21.48 -0.81
CA PHE A 229 -8.74 21.64 -2.09
C PHE A 229 -7.83 22.87 -2.17
N HIS A 230 -8.23 23.99 -1.56
CA HIS A 230 -7.51 25.26 -1.63
C HIS A 230 -6.44 25.44 -0.52
N GLU A 231 -6.26 24.46 0.36
CA GLU A 231 -5.27 24.50 1.42
C GLU A 231 -4.04 23.65 1.06
N PRO A 232 -2.82 24.07 1.48
CA PRO A 232 -1.63 23.24 1.32
C PRO A 232 -1.75 21.92 2.08
N VAL A 233 -1.45 20.80 1.41
CA VAL A 233 -1.45 19.47 2.03
C VAL A 233 -0.09 19.25 2.71
N LYS A 234 -0.05 19.34 4.04
CA LYS A 234 1.20 19.28 4.83
C LYS A 234 1.30 18.06 5.72
N ARG A 235 0.17 17.53 6.19
CA ARG A 235 0.14 16.40 7.13
C ARG A 235 0.45 15.10 6.40
N LEU A 236 1.60 14.49 6.68
CA LEU A 236 2.06 13.22 6.11
C LEU A 236 1.75 12.10 7.10
N ILE A 237 0.82 11.21 6.77
CA ILE A 237 0.40 10.09 7.61
C ILE A 237 0.24 8.76 6.84
N ASP A 238 0.31 8.81 5.52
CA ASP A 238 0.28 7.63 4.65
C ASP A 238 1.68 7.35 4.11
N TYR A 239 2.13 6.08 4.18
CA TYR A 239 3.48 5.69 3.81
C TYR A 239 3.50 4.38 3.03
N ILE A 240 4.59 4.21 2.28
CA ILE A 240 5.05 2.92 1.77
C ILE A 240 6.45 2.71 2.30
N PHE A 241 6.64 1.66 3.09
CA PHE A 241 7.92 1.18 3.56
C PHE A 241 8.32 -0.08 2.81
N VAL A 242 9.62 -0.27 2.60
CA VAL A 242 10.16 -1.48 1.98
C VAL A 242 11.31 -2.05 2.81
N SER A 243 11.51 -3.36 2.76
CA SER A 243 12.69 -3.98 3.36
C SER A 243 13.95 -3.59 2.59
N GLU A 244 15.09 -3.60 3.26
CA GLU A 244 16.39 -3.24 2.69
C GLU A 244 16.84 -4.21 1.59
N ASN A 245 16.35 -5.45 1.65
CA ASN A 245 16.70 -6.51 0.71
C ASN A 245 15.75 -6.58 -0.48
N GLY A 246 16.30 -6.70 -1.68
CA GLY A 246 15.60 -7.13 -2.89
C GLY A 246 14.72 -6.10 -3.61
N LEU A 247 14.50 -4.90 -3.03
CA LEU A 247 13.80 -3.81 -3.69
C LEU A 247 14.61 -2.51 -3.64
N ARG A 248 14.69 -1.82 -4.79
CA ARG A 248 15.28 -0.49 -4.89
C ARG A 248 14.24 0.50 -5.31
N VAL A 249 14.01 1.53 -4.52
CA VAL A 249 13.01 2.56 -4.81
C VAL A 249 13.57 3.52 -5.86
N ARG A 250 12.93 3.53 -7.02
CA ARG A 250 13.27 4.44 -8.11
C ARG A 250 12.55 5.78 -7.97
N GLN A 251 11.24 5.73 -7.75
CA GLN A 251 10.40 6.91 -7.67
C GLN A 251 9.41 6.81 -6.53
N HIS A 252 9.13 7.94 -5.89
CA HIS A 252 8.09 8.13 -4.91
C HIS A 252 7.25 9.35 -5.31
N ALA A 253 5.94 9.29 -5.15
CA ALA A 253 5.04 10.41 -5.41
C ALA A 253 3.84 10.41 -4.47
N VAL A 254 3.37 11.61 -4.13
CA VAL A 254 2.03 11.84 -3.57
C VAL A 254 1.17 12.39 -4.70
N LEU A 255 0.11 11.67 -5.06
CA LEU A 255 -0.71 11.95 -6.23
C LEU A 255 -1.83 12.93 -5.89
N SER A 256 -1.82 14.12 -6.47
CA SER A 256 -2.77 15.21 -6.16
C SER A 256 -3.79 15.47 -7.27
N ASP A 257 -4.15 14.43 -8.03
CA ASP A 257 -5.16 14.54 -9.07
C ASP A 257 -6.51 14.95 -8.48
N SER A 258 -7.16 15.87 -9.16
CA SER A 258 -8.46 16.40 -8.76
C SER A 258 -9.35 16.59 -9.97
N LYS A 259 -10.64 16.76 -9.75
CA LYS A 259 -11.62 17.08 -10.79
C LYS A 259 -12.58 18.14 -10.26
N ASN A 260 -12.73 19.24 -10.99
CA ASN A 260 -13.62 20.36 -10.61
C ASN A 260 -13.34 20.86 -9.17
N CYS A 261 -12.08 20.99 -8.79
CA CYS A 261 -11.65 21.39 -7.45
C CYS A 261 -12.08 20.44 -6.31
N HIS A 262 -12.29 19.15 -6.61
CA HIS A 262 -12.55 18.09 -5.63
C HIS A 262 -11.53 16.98 -5.76
N TYR A 263 -11.00 16.53 -4.63
CA TYR A 263 -10.17 15.33 -4.54
C TYR A 263 -11.03 14.06 -4.50
N PRO A 264 -10.55 12.92 -5.03
CA PRO A 264 -11.28 11.65 -4.94
C PRO A 264 -11.40 11.10 -3.51
N SER A 265 -10.55 11.57 -2.58
CA SER A 265 -10.55 11.22 -1.15
C SER A 265 -10.00 12.40 -0.33
N ASP A 266 -10.26 12.41 0.99
CA ASP A 266 -9.62 13.32 1.94
C ASP A 266 -8.15 12.97 2.22
N HIS A 267 -7.65 11.87 1.65
CA HIS A 267 -6.25 11.53 1.53
C HIS A 267 -5.81 11.55 0.06
N LEU A 268 -4.53 11.79 -0.16
CA LEU A 268 -3.86 11.67 -1.44
C LEU A 268 -3.12 10.32 -1.50
N PRO A 269 -3.25 9.56 -2.61
CA PRO A 269 -2.54 8.29 -2.71
C PRO A 269 -1.03 8.49 -2.76
N VAL A 270 -0.30 7.58 -2.10
CA VAL A 270 1.16 7.49 -2.20
C VAL A 270 1.52 6.41 -3.20
N LEU A 271 2.37 6.72 -4.15
CA LEU A 271 2.89 5.82 -5.17
C LEU A 271 4.39 5.59 -4.97
N ALA A 272 4.83 4.34 -5.06
CA ALA A 272 6.24 3.97 -5.15
C ALA A 272 6.47 3.08 -6.37
N ARG A 273 7.50 3.41 -7.19
CA ARG A 273 8.02 2.54 -8.24
C ARG A 273 9.35 1.97 -7.79
N MET A 274 9.45 0.66 -7.83
CA MET A 274 10.59 -0.10 -7.32
C MET A 274 11.13 -1.04 -8.39
N GLU A 275 12.38 -1.45 -8.23
CA GLU A 275 13.08 -2.42 -9.07
C GLU A 275 13.61 -3.54 -8.18
N TYR A 276 13.53 -4.79 -8.68
CA TYR A 276 14.13 -5.94 -8.00
C TYR A 276 15.65 -5.99 -8.17
#